data_954078ad81d9fa793c818a1727397b83
#
_entry.id   954078ad81d9fa793c818a1727397b83
#
_cell.length_a   1.000
_cell.length_b   1.000
_cell.length_c   1.000
_cell.angle_alpha   90.00
_cell.angle_beta   90.00
_cell.angle_gamma   90.00
#
_symmetry.space_group_name_H-M   'P 1'
#
loop_
_entity.id
_entity.type
_entity.pdbx_description
1 polymer ?
#
loop_
_entity_poly.entity_id
_entity_poly.type
_entity_poly.pdbx_seq_one_letter_code
_entity_poly.pdbx_strand_id
1 'polypeptide(L)'
;MTKLGRSTTICWLFLGVLLLAGTSRAQTRPPIVEQLAKTYGLDSYGQIEALRYTFNLELPALKVNLSRTWTWEPKTGKVSYEGKDKEGKPVKATYVRSQISSAPANVKDEIDPAFNNDNYWLIFPFHVYWDKSAVVEVKDKQKLPIGKGTARLVSVKYPAEIGGYTPGDTWNLYVGSDGRIEEFVYLRGGPVKPSNVTTAWAGYKKAGPLVVSEDHRGTADGKPARIFFTNVAVKLAGSDKWEDAK
;
A
#
# COMPACT_ATOMS: atom_id res chain seq x y z
N MET A 1 37.66 -23.95 -79.54
CA MET A 1 37.93 -22.96 -78.49
C MET A 1 36.74 -23.01 -77.54
N THR A 2 36.87 -23.79 -76.50
CA THR A 2 35.82 -24.15 -75.53
C THR A 2 35.93 -23.33 -74.25
N LYS A 3 35.00 -22.49 -73.91
CA LYS A 3 34.95 -21.76 -72.64
C LYS A 3 34.14 -22.56 -71.60
N LEU A 4 34.81 -22.97 -70.53
CA LEU A 4 34.24 -23.55 -69.33
C LEU A 4 33.50 -22.45 -68.55
N GLY A 5 32.23 -22.69 -68.24
CA GLY A 5 31.47 -21.92 -67.29
C GLY A 5 31.63 -22.47 -65.87
N ARG A 6 32.04 -21.63 -64.89
CA ARG A 6 32.11 -21.94 -63.47
C ARG A 6 30.71 -21.71 -62.84
N SER A 7 30.13 -22.75 -62.34
CA SER A 7 28.91 -22.72 -61.51
C SER A 7 29.27 -22.42 -60.07
N THR A 8 28.81 -21.32 -59.49
CA THR A 8 29.02 -20.92 -58.13
C THR A 8 27.78 -21.35 -57.30
N THR A 9 27.94 -22.41 -56.50
CA THR A 9 26.91 -22.88 -55.57
C THR A 9 26.92 -21.98 -54.33
N ILE A 10 25.87 -21.17 -54.15
CA ILE A 10 25.66 -20.36 -52.93
C ILE A 10 24.95 -21.23 -51.91
N CYS A 11 25.65 -21.55 -50.82
CA CYS A 11 25.13 -22.33 -49.71
C CYS A 11 24.44 -21.34 -48.72
N TRP A 12 23.13 -21.39 -48.62
CA TRP A 12 22.35 -20.60 -47.62
C TRP A 12 22.41 -21.31 -46.28
N LEU A 13 23.17 -20.75 -45.33
CA LEU A 13 23.13 -21.12 -43.93
C LEU A 13 21.89 -20.49 -43.29
N PHE A 14 20.86 -21.24 -43.04
CA PHE A 14 19.73 -20.85 -42.19
C PHE A 14 20.20 -20.86 -40.73
N LEU A 15 20.47 -19.67 -40.20
CA LEU A 15 20.71 -19.47 -38.77
C LEU A 15 19.35 -19.46 -38.07
N GLY A 16 18.95 -20.59 -37.49
CA GLY A 16 17.75 -20.70 -36.68
C GLY A 16 17.90 -19.95 -35.36
N VAL A 17 17.30 -18.75 -35.26
CA VAL A 17 17.15 -18.04 -33.98
C VAL A 17 16.10 -18.76 -33.14
N LEU A 18 16.53 -19.56 -32.15
CA LEU A 18 15.67 -20.10 -31.10
C LEU A 18 15.22 -18.92 -30.22
N LEU A 19 14.03 -18.42 -30.42
CA LEU A 19 13.33 -17.54 -29.48
C LEU A 19 12.97 -18.37 -28.24
N LEU A 20 13.80 -18.30 -27.22
CA LEU A 20 13.46 -18.71 -25.86
C LEU A 20 12.34 -17.78 -25.36
N ALA A 21 11.09 -18.16 -25.60
CA ALA A 21 9.96 -17.57 -24.96
C ALA A 21 10.06 -17.89 -23.45
N GLY A 22 10.68 -17.00 -22.69
CA GLY A 22 10.67 -17.06 -21.24
C GLY A 22 9.23 -17.01 -20.77
N THR A 23 8.66 -18.15 -20.38
CA THR A 23 7.39 -18.21 -19.68
C THR A 23 7.58 -17.49 -18.34
N SER A 24 7.19 -16.22 -18.28
CA SER A 24 7.01 -15.52 -17.02
C SER A 24 5.94 -16.28 -16.23
N ARG A 25 6.39 -17.15 -15.33
CA ARG A 25 5.50 -17.79 -14.36
C ARG A 25 4.93 -16.67 -13.52
N ALA A 26 3.65 -16.38 -13.68
CA ALA A 26 2.93 -15.55 -12.75
C ALA A 26 3.19 -16.13 -11.36
N GLN A 27 3.89 -15.39 -10.51
CA GLN A 27 4.23 -15.84 -9.15
C GLN A 27 2.90 -16.05 -8.41
N THR A 28 2.60 -17.32 -8.09
CA THR A 28 1.41 -17.64 -7.31
C THR A 28 1.54 -16.97 -5.95
N ARG A 29 0.63 -16.06 -5.65
CA ARG A 29 0.67 -15.32 -4.38
C ARG A 29 0.43 -16.28 -3.22
N PRO A 30 1.20 -16.16 -2.11
CA PRO A 30 1.00 -17.01 -0.96
C PRO A 30 -0.43 -16.89 -0.41
N PRO A 31 -1.06 -17.99 0.06
CA PRO A 31 -2.43 -17.97 0.60
C PRO A 31 -2.63 -16.99 1.74
N ILE A 32 -1.59 -16.69 2.51
CA ILE A 32 -1.62 -15.72 3.60
C ILE A 32 -2.06 -14.31 3.15
N VAL A 33 -1.83 -13.94 1.89
CA VAL A 33 -2.24 -12.64 1.33
C VAL A 33 -3.77 -12.49 1.39
N GLU A 34 -4.47 -13.51 0.96
CA GLU A 34 -5.94 -13.50 1.00
C GLU A 34 -6.46 -13.68 2.43
N GLN A 35 -5.85 -14.58 3.19
CA GLN A 35 -6.20 -14.82 4.60
C GLN A 35 -6.07 -13.54 5.42
N LEU A 36 -4.97 -12.79 5.24
CA LEU A 36 -4.77 -11.51 5.89
C LEU A 36 -5.90 -10.53 5.55
N ALA A 37 -6.18 -10.30 4.28
CA ALA A 37 -7.24 -9.40 3.86
C ALA A 37 -8.63 -9.83 4.38
N LYS A 38 -8.92 -11.14 4.44
CA LYS A 38 -10.17 -11.67 5.02
C LYS A 38 -10.28 -11.41 6.52
N THR A 39 -9.17 -11.52 7.26
CA THR A 39 -9.14 -11.16 8.70
C THR A 39 -9.59 -9.72 8.94
N TYR A 40 -9.32 -8.83 7.98
CA TYR A 40 -9.70 -7.42 8.05
C TYR A 40 -11.04 -7.09 7.40
N GLY A 41 -11.74 -8.07 6.81
CA GLY A 41 -13.11 -7.91 6.29
C GLY A 41 -13.23 -7.87 4.77
N LEU A 42 -12.29 -8.48 4.03
CA LEU A 42 -12.31 -8.52 2.56
C LEU A 42 -13.63 -9.00 1.99
N ASP A 43 -14.21 -10.07 2.57
CA ASP A 43 -15.43 -10.68 2.04
C ASP A 43 -16.65 -9.72 2.07
N SER A 44 -16.61 -8.73 2.95
CA SER A 44 -17.66 -7.71 3.09
C SER A 44 -17.25 -6.34 2.53
N TYR A 45 -16.01 -6.20 2.03
CA TYR A 45 -15.48 -4.91 1.55
C TYR A 45 -16.35 -4.31 0.43
N GLY A 46 -16.91 -5.14 -0.44
CA GLY A 46 -17.82 -4.70 -1.51
C GLY A 46 -19.09 -3.99 -1.05
N GLN A 47 -19.45 -4.11 0.24
CA GLN A 47 -20.58 -3.42 0.86
C GLN A 47 -20.25 -1.99 1.28
N ILE A 48 -18.95 -1.61 1.32
CA ILE A 48 -18.53 -0.27 1.72
C ILE A 48 -18.87 0.72 0.61
N GLU A 49 -19.69 1.69 0.93
CA GLU A 49 -19.99 2.84 0.07
C GLU A 49 -18.97 3.95 0.28
N ALA A 50 -18.68 4.26 1.57
CA ALA A 50 -17.66 5.25 1.91
C ALA A 50 -16.91 4.86 3.20
N LEU A 51 -15.66 5.29 3.27
CA LEU A 51 -14.79 5.21 4.44
C LEU A 51 -14.36 6.62 4.83
N ARG A 52 -14.54 7.00 6.09
CA ARG A 52 -14.10 8.27 6.67
C ARG A 52 -13.07 7.99 7.76
N TYR A 53 -12.02 8.79 7.82
CA TYR A 53 -11.01 8.71 8.88
C TYR A 53 -10.21 10.00 8.97
N THR A 54 -9.60 10.24 10.12
CA THR A 54 -8.59 11.28 10.33
C THR A 54 -7.25 10.60 10.59
N PHE A 55 -6.30 10.79 9.68
CA PHE A 55 -4.91 10.37 9.83
C PHE A 55 -4.17 11.42 10.67
N ASN A 56 -3.42 10.95 11.66
CA ASN A 56 -2.59 11.78 12.51
C ASN A 56 -1.15 11.24 12.53
N LEU A 57 -0.17 12.15 12.47
CA LEU A 57 1.25 11.82 12.54
C LEU A 57 1.94 12.73 13.56
N GLU A 58 2.62 12.11 14.52
CA GLU A 58 3.46 12.77 15.51
C GLU A 58 4.91 12.33 15.34
N LEU A 59 5.80 13.29 15.04
CA LEU A 59 7.26 13.12 15.01
C LEU A 59 7.89 14.18 15.91
N PRO A 60 7.97 13.95 17.24
CA PRO A 60 8.39 14.97 18.20
C PRO A 60 9.80 15.51 17.92
N ALA A 61 10.73 14.65 17.50
CA ALA A 61 12.10 15.07 17.17
C ALA A 61 12.19 16.04 15.98
N LEU A 62 11.17 16.07 15.12
CA LEU A 62 11.08 16.96 13.96
C LEU A 62 10.05 18.08 14.17
N LYS A 63 9.42 18.14 15.36
CA LYS A 63 8.32 19.05 15.67
C LYS A 63 7.16 18.95 14.68
N VAL A 64 6.93 17.77 14.11
CA VAL A 64 5.81 17.51 13.20
C VAL A 64 4.63 17.02 14.01
N ASN A 65 3.50 17.70 13.83
CA ASN A 65 2.17 17.24 14.29
C ASN A 65 1.20 17.53 13.15
N LEU A 66 0.76 16.47 12.49
CA LEU A 66 -0.05 16.54 11.27
C LEU A 66 -1.38 15.86 11.49
N SER A 67 -2.46 16.46 10.97
CA SER A 67 -3.79 15.87 10.97
C SER A 67 -4.47 16.13 9.64
N ARG A 68 -5.03 15.09 9.02
CA ARG A 68 -5.72 15.13 7.73
C ARG A 68 -6.97 14.26 7.79
N THR A 69 -8.11 14.83 7.44
CA THR A 69 -9.39 14.11 7.41
C THR A 69 -9.78 13.77 5.98
N TRP A 70 -10.15 12.53 5.79
CA TRP A 70 -10.51 11.95 4.51
C TRP A 70 -11.91 11.36 4.54
N THR A 71 -12.63 11.51 3.45
CA THR A 71 -13.79 10.69 3.10
C THR A 71 -13.54 10.12 1.72
N TRP A 72 -13.56 8.82 1.59
CA TRP A 72 -13.29 8.11 0.35
C TRP A 72 -14.45 7.19 -0.02
N GLU A 73 -14.90 7.28 -1.25
CA GLU A 73 -15.88 6.39 -1.86
C GLU A 73 -15.14 5.41 -2.79
N PRO A 74 -14.87 4.16 -2.36
CA PRO A 74 -14.04 3.22 -3.14
C PRO A 74 -14.60 2.92 -4.53
N LYS A 75 -15.91 2.86 -4.68
CA LYS A 75 -16.58 2.50 -5.95
C LYS A 75 -16.51 3.59 -6.99
N THR A 76 -16.63 4.84 -6.59
CA THR A 76 -16.60 6.01 -7.49
C THR A 76 -15.19 6.59 -7.63
N GLY A 77 -14.30 6.27 -6.71
CA GLY A 77 -12.98 6.88 -6.59
C GLY A 77 -13.01 8.32 -6.11
N LYS A 78 -14.16 8.81 -5.60
CA LYS A 78 -14.28 10.15 -5.05
C LYS A 78 -13.59 10.26 -3.71
N VAL A 79 -12.79 11.31 -3.54
CA VAL A 79 -12.06 11.63 -2.31
C VAL A 79 -12.40 13.06 -1.89
N SER A 80 -12.76 13.23 -0.62
CA SER A 80 -12.88 14.53 0.02
C SER A 80 -11.81 14.67 1.10
N TYR A 81 -11.15 15.81 1.13
CA TYR A 81 -10.02 16.16 2.00
C TYR A 81 -10.35 17.39 2.85
N GLU A 82 -9.98 17.34 4.11
CA GLU A 82 -9.92 18.48 5.01
C GLU A 82 -8.61 18.44 5.79
N GLY A 83 -7.82 19.51 5.73
CA GLY A 83 -6.52 19.60 6.39
C GLY A 83 -5.99 21.04 6.39
N LYS A 84 -4.68 21.16 6.43
CA LYS A 84 -3.97 22.43 6.40
C LYS A 84 -2.92 22.42 5.30
N ASP A 85 -2.63 23.59 4.73
CA ASP A 85 -1.47 23.81 3.85
C ASP A 85 -0.17 23.98 4.66
N LYS A 86 0.92 24.27 3.95
CA LYS A 86 2.24 24.48 4.55
C LYS A 86 2.31 25.73 5.46
N GLU A 87 1.41 26.69 5.23
CA GLU A 87 1.26 27.91 6.03
C GLU A 87 0.31 27.72 7.22
N GLY A 88 -0.27 26.51 7.38
CA GLY A 88 -1.22 26.18 8.45
C GLY A 88 -2.65 26.65 8.19
N LYS A 89 -2.99 27.15 7.00
CA LYS A 89 -4.34 27.57 6.63
C LYS A 89 -5.23 26.38 6.31
N PRO A 90 -6.52 26.41 6.69
CA PRO A 90 -7.45 25.34 6.34
C PRO A 90 -7.59 25.17 4.82
N VAL A 91 -7.54 23.92 4.37
CA VAL A 91 -7.73 23.54 2.98
C VAL A 91 -8.78 22.44 2.91
N LYS A 92 -9.71 22.57 1.97
CA LYS A 92 -10.67 21.52 1.59
C LYS A 92 -10.58 21.26 0.10
N ALA A 93 -10.67 20.00 -0.29
CA ALA A 93 -10.72 19.59 -1.68
C ALA A 93 -11.63 18.38 -1.86
N THR A 94 -12.26 18.28 -3.02
CA THR A 94 -12.99 17.09 -3.45
C THR A 94 -12.63 16.82 -4.89
N TYR A 95 -12.26 15.58 -5.19
CA TYR A 95 -11.85 15.15 -6.52
C TYR A 95 -12.21 13.68 -6.78
N VAL A 96 -12.14 13.26 -8.03
CA VAL A 96 -12.31 11.86 -8.43
C VAL A 96 -10.97 11.35 -8.95
N ARG A 97 -10.46 10.28 -8.39
CA ARG A 97 -9.10 9.77 -8.66
C ARG A 97 -8.86 9.41 -10.12
N SER A 98 -9.86 8.88 -10.82
CA SER A 98 -9.75 8.62 -12.27
C SER A 98 -9.58 9.87 -13.13
N GLN A 99 -9.84 11.06 -12.56
CA GLN A 99 -9.73 12.36 -13.22
C GLN A 99 -8.56 13.20 -12.68
N ILE A 100 -7.63 12.60 -11.96
CA ILE A 100 -6.53 13.31 -11.27
C ILE A 100 -5.63 14.12 -12.21
N SER A 101 -5.47 13.68 -13.47
CA SER A 101 -4.67 14.38 -14.47
C SER A 101 -5.19 15.79 -14.78
N SER A 102 -6.50 16.02 -14.66
CA SER A 102 -7.17 17.32 -14.88
C SER A 102 -7.44 18.09 -13.60
N ALA A 103 -7.06 17.55 -12.42
CA ALA A 103 -7.24 18.22 -11.14
C ALA A 103 -6.27 19.41 -10.98
N PRO A 104 -6.59 20.38 -10.11
CA PRO A 104 -5.67 21.45 -9.73
C PRO A 104 -4.33 20.91 -9.24
N ALA A 105 -3.25 21.70 -9.44
CA ALA A 105 -1.88 21.28 -9.12
C ALA A 105 -1.73 20.83 -7.65
N ASN A 106 -2.27 21.61 -6.71
CA ASN A 106 -2.21 21.24 -5.29
C ASN A 106 -2.93 19.91 -4.97
N VAL A 107 -3.99 19.56 -5.70
CA VAL A 107 -4.67 18.28 -5.54
C VAL A 107 -3.79 17.15 -6.08
N LYS A 108 -3.27 17.33 -7.29
CA LYS A 108 -2.48 16.33 -8.00
C LYS A 108 -1.11 16.09 -7.33
N ASP A 109 -0.43 17.16 -6.91
CA ASP A 109 0.97 17.10 -6.50
C ASP A 109 1.15 16.99 -4.97
N GLU A 110 0.10 17.29 -4.17
CA GLU A 110 0.18 17.26 -2.70
C GLU A 110 -0.93 16.41 -2.06
N ILE A 111 -2.21 16.65 -2.42
CA ILE A 111 -3.35 16.04 -1.72
C ILE A 111 -3.52 14.57 -2.09
N ASP A 112 -3.53 14.21 -3.37
CA ASP A 112 -3.69 12.79 -3.78
C ASP A 112 -2.50 11.90 -3.35
N PRO A 113 -1.23 12.34 -3.44
CA PRO A 113 -0.13 11.60 -2.84
C PRO A 113 -0.27 11.43 -1.32
N ALA A 114 -0.75 12.44 -0.60
CA ALA A 114 -1.02 12.35 0.83
C ALA A 114 -2.16 11.37 1.14
N PHE A 115 -3.25 11.39 0.34
CA PHE A 115 -4.32 10.41 0.45
C PHE A 115 -3.79 8.98 0.31
N ASN A 116 -2.97 8.71 -0.70
CA ASN A 116 -2.41 7.38 -0.90
C ASN A 116 -1.56 6.94 0.29
N ASN A 117 -0.67 7.81 0.78
CA ASN A 117 0.13 7.50 1.97
C ASN A 117 -0.76 7.14 3.17
N ASP A 118 -1.74 7.98 3.49
CA ASP A 118 -2.57 7.82 4.68
C ASP A 118 -3.48 6.59 4.58
N ASN A 119 -3.99 6.32 3.38
CA ASN A 119 -4.83 5.17 3.09
C ASN A 119 -4.06 3.85 3.25
N TYR A 120 -2.80 3.78 2.78
CA TYR A 120 -1.94 2.62 2.98
C TYR A 120 -1.72 2.33 4.48
N TRP A 121 -1.54 3.33 5.31
CA TRP A 121 -1.38 3.12 6.75
C TRP A 121 -2.64 2.58 7.45
N LEU A 122 -3.84 2.87 6.95
CA LEU A 122 -5.09 2.40 7.55
C LEU A 122 -5.50 1.01 7.05
N ILE A 123 -5.44 0.80 5.73
CA ILE A 123 -6.03 -0.38 5.08
C ILE A 123 -5.01 -1.24 4.33
N PHE A 124 -3.75 -1.22 4.75
CA PHE A 124 -2.68 -1.97 4.10
C PHE A 124 -2.99 -3.47 3.89
N PRO A 125 -3.67 -4.17 4.82
CA PRO A 125 -4.06 -5.57 4.59
C PRO A 125 -4.82 -5.82 3.29
N PHE A 126 -5.64 -4.86 2.85
CA PHE A 126 -6.34 -4.95 1.57
C PHE A 126 -5.41 -4.63 0.39
N HIS A 127 -4.51 -3.65 0.53
CA HIS A 127 -3.49 -3.35 -0.49
C HIS A 127 -2.61 -4.56 -0.77
N VAL A 128 -2.20 -5.31 0.24
CA VAL A 128 -1.47 -6.57 0.06
C VAL A 128 -2.21 -7.52 -0.87
N TYR A 129 -3.53 -7.57 -0.81
CA TYR A 129 -4.36 -8.43 -1.67
C TYR A 129 -4.58 -7.83 -3.06
N TRP A 130 -4.81 -6.49 -3.16
CA TRP A 130 -5.16 -5.81 -4.42
C TRP A 130 -3.95 -5.56 -5.31
N ASP A 131 -2.81 -5.19 -4.75
CA ASP A 131 -1.62 -4.75 -5.48
C ASP A 131 -0.87 -5.95 -6.08
N LYS A 132 -1.32 -6.41 -7.24
CA LYS A 132 -0.82 -7.63 -7.89
C LYS A 132 0.64 -7.56 -8.33
N SER A 133 1.20 -6.35 -8.51
CA SER A 133 2.62 -6.13 -8.84
C SER A 133 3.57 -6.35 -7.65
N ALA A 134 3.06 -6.29 -6.41
CA ALA A 134 3.88 -6.51 -5.24
C ALA A 134 4.32 -7.98 -5.12
N VAL A 135 5.61 -8.16 -4.84
CA VAL A 135 6.22 -9.47 -4.53
C VAL A 135 6.02 -9.76 -3.05
N VAL A 136 5.47 -10.92 -2.72
CA VAL A 136 5.19 -11.31 -1.33
C VAL A 136 6.00 -12.55 -0.96
N GLU A 137 6.80 -12.42 0.10
CA GLU A 137 7.55 -13.50 0.72
C GLU A 137 7.05 -13.76 2.14
N VAL A 138 7.12 -15.03 2.57
CA VAL A 138 6.65 -15.45 3.89
C VAL A 138 7.76 -16.18 4.62
N LYS A 139 7.98 -15.83 5.91
CA LYS A 139 8.92 -16.52 6.81
C LYS A 139 8.24 -16.75 8.15
N ASP A 140 8.22 -18.01 8.59
CA ASP A 140 7.67 -18.37 9.90
C ASP A 140 8.63 -18.00 11.04
N LYS A 141 8.07 -17.78 12.25
CA LYS A 141 8.79 -17.61 13.53
C LYS A 141 9.90 -16.54 13.49
N GLN A 142 9.60 -15.40 12.88
CA GLN A 142 10.51 -14.26 12.93
C GLN A 142 10.34 -13.48 14.23
N LYS A 143 11.46 -13.06 14.83
CA LYS A 143 11.45 -12.23 16.05
C LYS A 143 10.73 -10.91 15.79
N LEU A 144 9.87 -10.52 16.72
CA LEU A 144 9.21 -9.20 16.69
C LEU A 144 10.25 -8.07 16.80
N PRO A 145 10.15 -7.00 15.99
CA PRO A 145 11.11 -5.89 16.01
C PRO A 145 11.06 -5.02 17.27
N ILE A 146 9.92 -4.95 17.95
CA ILE A 146 9.71 -4.12 19.15
C ILE A 146 9.44 -5.00 20.37
N GLY A 147 8.45 -5.86 20.27
CA GLY A 147 7.97 -6.70 21.35
C GLY A 147 8.83 -7.93 21.61
N LYS A 148 8.35 -8.77 22.53
CA LYS A 148 8.94 -10.08 22.83
C LYS A 148 8.15 -11.16 22.11
N GLY A 149 8.86 -12.18 21.60
CA GLY A 149 8.21 -13.29 20.92
C GLY A 149 8.51 -13.36 19.44
N THR A 150 7.70 -14.15 18.73
CA THR A 150 7.86 -14.38 17.28
C THR A 150 6.50 -14.38 16.61
N ALA A 151 6.46 -13.89 15.38
CA ALA A 151 5.30 -13.91 14.54
C ALA A 151 5.68 -14.40 13.12
N ARG A 152 4.69 -14.62 12.27
CA ARG A 152 4.92 -14.88 10.86
C ARG A 152 5.23 -13.57 10.15
N LEU A 153 6.37 -13.48 9.48
CA LEU A 153 6.72 -12.34 8.66
C LEU A 153 6.12 -12.50 7.26
N VAL A 154 5.32 -11.54 6.86
CA VAL A 154 4.84 -11.35 5.48
C VAL A 154 5.53 -10.11 4.94
N SER A 155 6.52 -10.30 4.06
CA SER A 155 7.28 -9.22 3.43
C SER A 155 6.65 -8.88 2.08
N VAL A 156 6.23 -7.64 1.89
CA VAL A 156 5.59 -7.12 0.68
C VAL A 156 6.52 -6.09 0.06
N LYS A 157 7.11 -6.40 -1.09
CA LYS A 157 8.05 -5.54 -1.81
C LYS A 157 7.43 -5.02 -3.10
N TYR A 158 7.45 -3.73 -3.26
CA TYR A 158 7.02 -3.05 -4.49
C TYR A 158 8.21 -2.85 -5.43
N PRO A 159 8.19 -3.40 -6.66
CA PRO A 159 9.25 -3.17 -7.64
C PRO A 159 9.38 -1.67 -7.97
N ALA A 160 10.61 -1.18 -8.09
CA ALA A 160 10.86 0.24 -8.36
C ALA A 160 10.37 0.65 -9.76
N GLU A 161 10.40 -0.29 -10.72
CA GLU A 161 10.05 -0.05 -12.13
C GLU A 161 8.54 -0.07 -12.38
N ILE A 162 7.78 -0.79 -11.54
CA ILE A 162 6.34 -1.02 -11.73
C ILE A 162 5.53 -0.37 -10.61
N GLY A 163 6.23 0.11 -9.60
CA GLY A 163 5.61 0.56 -8.36
C GLY A 163 4.78 1.83 -8.54
N GLY A 164 3.49 1.77 -8.35
CA GLY A 164 2.58 2.90 -8.33
C GLY A 164 2.98 3.99 -7.31
N TYR A 165 2.31 4.04 -6.17
CA TYR A 165 2.58 5.07 -5.15
C TYR A 165 3.75 4.77 -4.20
N THR A 166 4.28 3.54 -4.22
CA THR A 166 5.32 3.06 -3.28
C THR A 166 6.49 2.37 -4.00
N PRO A 167 7.09 2.98 -5.05
CA PRO A 167 8.11 2.34 -5.85
C PRO A 167 9.36 2.00 -5.03
N GLY A 168 9.73 0.72 -5.02
CA GLY A 168 10.90 0.22 -4.28
C GLY A 168 10.68 0.03 -2.78
N ASP A 169 9.51 0.36 -2.25
CA ASP A 169 9.20 0.21 -0.83
C ASP A 169 9.06 -1.26 -0.42
N THR A 170 9.39 -1.54 0.82
CA THR A 170 9.17 -2.85 1.44
C THR A 170 8.39 -2.70 2.73
N TRP A 171 7.35 -3.51 2.87
CA TRP A 171 6.48 -3.54 4.02
C TRP A 171 6.57 -4.92 4.68
N ASN A 172 7.15 -4.98 5.86
CA ASN A 172 7.31 -6.20 6.64
C ASN A 172 6.25 -6.26 7.72
N LEU A 173 5.28 -7.16 7.56
CA LEU A 173 4.16 -7.36 8.45
C LEU A 173 4.44 -8.55 9.34
N TYR A 174 4.42 -8.37 10.65
CA TYR A 174 4.55 -9.44 11.63
C TYR A 174 3.15 -9.87 12.07
N VAL A 175 2.69 -11.00 11.52
CA VAL A 175 1.32 -11.48 11.65
C VAL A 175 1.24 -12.52 12.77
N GLY A 176 0.41 -12.24 13.77
CA GLY A 176 0.16 -13.12 14.91
C GLY A 176 -0.67 -14.35 14.56
N SER A 177 -0.88 -15.20 15.54
CA SER A 177 -1.62 -16.47 15.39
C SER A 177 -3.11 -16.26 15.10
N ASP A 178 -3.66 -15.09 15.44
CA ASP A 178 -5.04 -14.69 15.16
C ASP A 178 -5.22 -14.07 13.75
N GLY A 179 -4.15 -14.02 12.96
CA GLY A 179 -4.15 -13.45 11.61
C GLY A 179 -4.06 -11.93 11.57
N ARG A 180 -3.90 -11.25 12.72
CA ARG A 180 -3.71 -9.79 12.78
C ARG A 180 -2.24 -9.42 12.75
N ILE A 181 -1.94 -8.23 12.26
CA ILE A 181 -0.59 -7.67 12.29
C ILE A 181 -0.32 -7.20 13.73
N GLU A 182 0.76 -7.68 14.34
CA GLU A 182 1.18 -7.23 15.67
C GLU A 182 2.14 -6.05 15.59
N GLU A 183 3.09 -6.16 14.67
CA GLU A 183 4.12 -5.16 14.42
C GLU A 183 4.43 -5.04 12.93
N PHE A 184 5.13 -3.99 12.58
CA PHE A 184 5.27 -3.56 11.22
C PHE A 184 6.57 -2.79 11.01
N VAL A 185 7.27 -3.08 9.92
CA VAL A 185 8.46 -2.33 9.50
C VAL A 185 8.28 -1.89 8.06
N TYR A 186 8.21 -0.58 7.88
CA TYR A 186 8.21 0.03 6.57
C TYR A 186 9.62 0.48 6.21
N LEU A 187 10.09 0.05 5.07
CA LEU A 187 11.38 0.43 4.48
C LEU A 187 11.09 1.17 3.17
N ARG A 188 11.40 2.45 3.16
CA ARG A 188 11.19 3.30 1.98
C ARG A 188 12.23 3.02 0.92
N GLY A 189 11.82 2.89 -0.32
CA GLY A 189 12.70 2.91 -1.49
C GLY A 189 13.30 4.31 -1.71
N GLY A 190 14.58 4.33 -2.16
CA GLY A 190 15.26 5.58 -2.48
C GLY A 190 15.76 6.40 -1.27
N PRO A 191 16.19 7.65 -1.49
CA PRO A 191 16.94 8.45 -0.51
C PRO A 191 16.08 9.27 0.46
N VAL A 192 14.76 9.31 0.27
CA VAL A 192 13.86 10.17 1.07
C VAL A 192 13.73 9.67 2.51
N LYS A 193 13.78 10.58 3.48
CA LYS A 193 13.65 10.27 4.91
C LYS A 193 12.25 10.58 5.47
N PRO A 194 11.78 9.86 6.51
CA PRO A 194 12.43 8.70 7.13
C PRO A 194 12.47 7.51 6.20
N SER A 195 13.53 6.71 6.27
CA SER A 195 13.72 5.52 5.44
C SER A 195 13.25 4.23 6.11
N ASN A 196 13.10 4.26 7.42
CA ASN A 196 12.63 3.14 8.23
C ASN A 196 11.59 3.64 9.23
N VAL A 197 10.40 3.03 9.22
CA VAL A 197 9.38 3.25 10.25
C VAL A 197 9.01 1.90 10.84
N THR A 198 9.29 1.73 12.13
CA THR A 198 8.99 0.51 12.89
C THR A 198 7.96 0.82 13.94
N THR A 199 6.79 0.20 13.86
CA THR A 199 5.67 0.49 14.78
C THR A 199 4.97 -0.79 15.23
N ALA A 200 4.32 -0.73 16.40
CA ALA A 200 3.23 -1.63 16.72
C ALA A 200 2.05 -1.40 15.76
N TRP A 201 1.21 -2.39 15.63
CA TRP A 201 -0.07 -2.30 14.93
C TRP A 201 -1.15 -2.68 15.94
N ALA A 202 -1.76 -1.68 16.55
CA ALA A 202 -2.57 -1.85 17.76
C ALA A 202 -3.86 -1.02 17.71
N GLY A 203 -4.64 -1.04 18.81
CA GLY A 203 -5.88 -0.28 18.88
C GLY A 203 -6.93 -0.80 17.89
N TYR A 204 -7.06 -2.12 17.79
CA TYR A 204 -7.99 -2.76 16.89
C TYR A 204 -9.44 -2.46 17.23
N LYS A 205 -10.19 -2.04 16.23
CA LYS A 205 -11.63 -1.75 16.29
C LYS A 205 -12.39 -2.30 15.09
N LYS A 206 -13.70 -2.39 15.22
CA LYS A 206 -14.60 -2.71 14.12
C LYS A 206 -15.30 -1.45 13.62
N ALA A 207 -15.15 -1.14 12.33
CA ALA A 207 -15.93 -0.13 11.61
C ALA A 207 -16.86 -0.86 10.63
N GLY A 208 -18.11 -1.06 11.02
CA GLY A 208 -19.02 -1.97 10.31
C GLY A 208 -18.41 -3.37 10.18
N PRO A 209 -18.29 -3.92 8.95
CA PRO A 209 -17.69 -5.24 8.72
C PRO A 209 -16.17 -5.22 8.70
N LEU A 210 -15.52 -4.06 8.71
CA LEU A 210 -14.07 -3.94 8.64
C LEU A 210 -13.42 -3.98 10.02
N VAL A 211 -12.24 -4.59 10.11
CA VAL A 211 -11.33 -4.47 11.25
C VAL A 211 -10.24 -3.48 10.88
N VAL A 212 -10.02 -2.49 11.73
CA VAL A 212 -8.99 -1.46 11.54
C VAL A 212 -8.09 -1.38 12.76
N SER A 213 -6.82 -1.02 12.54
CA SER A 213 -5.88 -0.68 13.60
C SER A 213 -5.77 0.84 13.68
N GLU A 214 -5.96 1.42 14.86
CA GLU A 214 -5.99 2.87 15.03
C GLU A 214 -4.75 3.45 15.70
N ASP A 215 -3.83 2.65 16.23
CA ASP A 215 -2.63 3.19 16.93
C ASP A 215 -1.36 2.43 16.51
N HIS A 216 -0.45 3.15 15.88
CA HIS A 216 0.83 2.65 15.40
C HIS A 216 1.96 3.46 16.06
N ARG A 217 2.39 3.01 17.26
CA ARG A 217 3.49 3.63 18.01
C ARG A 217 4.80 2.93 17.73
N GLY A 218 5.87 3.71 17.66
CA GLY A 218 7.20 3.16 17.47
C GLY A 218 8.23 4.22 17.14
N THR A 219 9.01 3.99 16.09
CA THR A 219 10.10 4.88 15.69
C THR A 219 10.14 5.12 14.19
N ALA A 220 10.64 6.30 13.81
CA ALA A 220 11.00 6.65 12.44
C ALA A 220 12.51 6.98 12.44
N ASP A 221 13.31 6.19 11.72
CA ASP A 221 14.79 6.22 11.77
C ASP A 221 15.32 6.26 13.20
N GLY A 222 14.75 5.41 14.07
CA GLY A 222 15.14 5.26 15.49
C GLY A 222 14.64 6.36 16.43
N LYS A 223 13.93 7.38 15.94
CA LYS A 223 13.36 8.46 16.76
C LYS A 223 11.88 8.20 17.04
N PRO A 224 11.34 8.56 18.21
CA PRO A 224 9.92 8.36 18.52
C PRO A 224 8.99 8.85 17.42
N ALA A 225 8.03 8.02 17.06
CA ALA A 225 7.01 8.30 16.05
C ALA A 225 5.68 7.67 16.45
N ARG A 226 4.59 8.30 16.08
CA ARG A 226 3.25 7.75 16.20
C ARG A 226 2.44 8.11 14.97
N ILE A 227 1.85 7.10 14.35
CA ILE A 227 0.79 7.24 13.35
C ILE A 227 -0.48 6.71 14.01
N PHE A 228 -1.56 7.49 13.98
CA PHE A 228 -2.81 7.02 14.56
C PHE A 228 -4.02 7.60 13.84
N PHE A 229 -5.14 6.91 14.00
CA PHE A 229 -6.39 7.26 13.34
C PHE A 229 -7.44 7.64 14.37
N THR A 230 -8.25 8.62 14.00
CA THR A 230 -9.44 9.01 14.76
C THR A 230 -10.62 9.19 13.80
N ASN A 231 -11.84 9.21 14.34
CA ASN A 231 -13.06 9.38 13.54
C ASN A 231 -13.20 8.36 12.40
N VAL A 232 -12.68 7.15 12.60
CA VAL A 232 -12.83 6.08 11.61
C VAL A 232 -14.28 5.60 11.60
N ALA A 233 -14.91 5.65 10.44
CA ALA A 233 -16.28 5.21 10.23
C ALA A 233 -16.47 4.70 8.81
N VAL A 234 -17.41 3.79 8.62
CA VAL A 234 -17.85 3.33 7.31
C VAL A 234 -19.31 3.68 7.06
N LYS A 235 -19.65 3.87 5.80
CA LYS A 235 -21.03 3.92 5.33
C LYS A 235 -21.25 2.71 4.43
N LEU A 236 -22.30 1.95 4.70
CA LEU A 236 -22.63 0.77 3.92
C LEU A 236 -23.58 1.13 2.77
N ALA A 237 -23.48 0.40 1.68
CA ALA A 237 -24.35 0.57 0.52
C ALA A 237 -25.83 0.43 0.91
N GLY A 238 -26.64 1.40 0.49
CA GLY A 238 -28.07 1.46 0.83
C GLY A 238 -28.37 2.00 2.23
N SER A 239 -27.36 2.50 2.97
CA SER A 239 -27.55 3.11 4.28
C SER A 239 -27.10 4.58 4.26
N ASP A 240 -27.87 5.46 4.88
CA ASP A 240 -27.47 6.86 5.09
C ASP A 240 -26.69 7.07 6.41
N LYS A 241 -26.52 6.00 7.19
CA LYS A 241 -25.87 6.07 8.50
C LYS A 241 -24.39 5.73 8.41
N TRP A 242 -23.57 6.46 9.17
CA TRP A 242 -22.19 6.12 9.45
C TRP A 242 -22.11 5.17 10.65
N GLU A 243 -21.29 4.14 10.52
CA GLU A 243 -20.94 3.21 11.58
C GLU A 243 -19.53 3.52 12.06
N ASP A 244 -19.43 4.17 13.22
CA ASP A 244 -18.14 4.54 13.82
C ASP A 244 -17.40 3.29 14.33
N ALA A 245 -16.07 3.34 14.26
CA ALA A 245 -15.20 2.28 14.79
C ALA A 245 -15.29 2.20 16.33
N LYS A 246 -15.52 0.99 16.86
CA LYS A 246 -15.69 0.72 18.28
C LYS A 246 -15.11 -0.63 18.69
#